data_7105ab9fa6554d7d207d5418cb4ea62f
#
_entry.id   7105ab9fa6554d7d207d5418cb4ea62f
#
_cell.length_a   1.000
_cell.length_b   1.000
_cell.length_c   1.000
_cell.angle_alpha   90.00
_cell.angle_beta   90.00
_cell.angle_gamma   90.00
#
_symmetry.space_group_name_H-M   'P 1'
#
loop_
_entity.id
_entity.type
_entity.pdbx_description
1 polymer ?
#
loop_
_entity_poly.entity_id
_entity_poly.type
_entity_poly.pdbx_seq_one_letter_code
_entity_poly.pdbx_strand_id
1 'polypeptide(L)'
;METLCRIRDIYRAIAEFEVKFMQEFDLSLNEGMLLCTLLNTPKLTSSEIAEALGLSASNTSKVIRSVEDKKLITRLVGKKDKRQMHFALTPEGKSRITVIKNSTPEIPALLQEIV
;
A
#
# COMPACT_ATOMS: atom_id res chain seq x y z
N MET A 1 8.27 -8.22 -30.82
CA MET A 1 8.53 -8.51 -29.40
C MET A 1 7.28 -8.39 -28.55
N GLU A 2 6.49 -9.44 -28.63
CA GLU A 2 5.20 -9.49 -27.91
C GLU A 2 5.36 -9.36 -26.40
N THR A 3 6.40 -9.98 -25.82
CA THR A 3 6.61 -9.96 -24.37
C THR A 3 6.81 -8.54 -23.84
N LEU A 4 7.65 -7.75 -24.48
CA LEU A 4 7.90 -6.37 -24.05
C LEU A 4 6.66 -5.50 -24.24
N CYS A 5 5.92 -5.72 -25.32
CA CYS A 5 4.68 -4.98 -25.56
C CYS A 5 3.61 -5.34 -24.53
N ARG A 6 3.52 -6.59 -24.12
CA ARG A 6 2.60 -7.02 -23.07
C ARG A 6 2.98 -6.42 -21.72
N ILE A 7 4.27 -6.39 -21.39
CA ILE A 7 4.74 -5.75 -20.16
C ILE A 7 4.36 -4.26 -20.17
N ARG A 8 4.58 -3.58 -21.29
CA ARG A 8 4.18 -2.18 -21.44
C ARG A 8 2.67 -2.02 -21.20
N ASP A 9 1.87 -2.90 -21.75
CA ASP A 9 0.42 -2.83 -21.61
C ASP A 9 -0.02 -3.05 -20.15
N ILE A 10 0.63 -3.98 -19.45
CA ILE A 10 0.39 -4.20 -18.02
C ILE A 10 0.75 -2.95 -17.22
N TYR A 11 1.91 -2.34 -17.53
CA TYR A 11 2.32 -1.09 -16.90
C TYR A 11 1.27 0.01 -17.05
N ARG A 12 0.75 0.17 -18.27
CA ARG A 12 -0.27 1.17 -18.55
C ARG A 12 -1.57 0.88 -17.80
N ALA A 13 -1.96 -0.39 -17.73
CA ALA A 13 -3.16 -0.80 -17.01
C ALA A 13 -3.03 -0.49 -15.51
N ILE A 14 -1.85 -0.73 -14.93
CA ILE A 14 -1.58 -0.40 -13.52
C ILE A 14 -1.66 1.11 -13.31
N ALA A 15 -1.08 1.90 -14.21
CA ALA A 15 -1.11 3.36 -14.11
C ALA A 15 -2.55 3.89 -14.16
N GLU A 16 -3.39 3.33 -15.03
CA GLU A 16 -4.81 3.70 -15.10
C GLU A 16 -5.53 3.34 -13.79
N PHE A 17 -5.25 2.18 -13.23
CA PHE A 17 -5.83 1.76 -11.96
C PHE A 17 -5.43 2.71 -10.83
N GLU A 18 -4.17 3.14 -10.80
CA GLU A 18 -3.67 4.08 -9.78
C GLU A 18 -4.45 5.39 -9.80
N VAL A 19 -4.72 5.92 -11.00
CA VAL A 19 -5.47 7.17 -11.14
C VAL A 19 -6.88 7.02 -10.57
N LYS A 20 -7.57 5.95 -10.95
CA LYS A 20 -8.92 5.67 -10.48
C LYS A 20 -8.97 5.43 -8.97
N PHE A 21 -7.98 4.69 -8.46
CA PHE A 21 -7.86 4.40 -7.04
C PHE A 21 -7.70 5.68 -6.22
N MET A 22 -6.83 6.58 -6.67
CA MET A 22 -6.64 7.88 -6.02
C MET A 22 -7.92 8.70 -6.04
N GLN A 23 -8.63 8.72 -7.16
CA GLN A 23 -9.88 9.48 -7.27
C GLN A 23 -10.97 8.95 -6.34
N GLU A 24 -11.05 7.64 -6.19
CA GLU A 24 -12.10 7.01 -5.39
C GLU A 24 -11.79 7.02 -3.89
N PHE A 25 -10.53 6.74 -3.52
CA PHE A 25 -10.16 6.49 -2.12
C PHE A 25 -9.25 7.55 -1.52
N ASP A 26 -8.79 8.53 -2.29
CA ASP A 26 -7.85 9.56 -1.86
C ASP A 26 -6.56 8.97 -1.24
N LEU A 27 -6.09 7.89 -1.83
CA LEU A 27 -4.87 7.20 -1.47
C LEU A 27 -4.13 6.80 -2.72
N SER A 28 -2.79 6.85 -2.68
CA SER A 28 -2.00 6.24 -3.73
C SER A 28 -2.11 4.72 -3.63
N LEU A 29 -1.77 4.03 -4.70
CA LEU A 29 -1.78 2.56 -4.69
C LEU A 29 -0.82 2.01 -3.64
N ASN A 30 0.36 2.61 -3.50
CA ASN A 30 1.34 2.20 -2.48
C ASN A 30 0.79 2.42 -1.07
N GLU A 31 0.06 3.51 -0.84
CA GLU A 31 -0.57 3.74 0.45
C GLU A 31 -1.62 2.67 0.76
N GLY A 32 -2.46 2.35 -0.22
CA GLY A 32 -3.45 1.28 -0.07
C GLY A 32 -2.81 -0.07 0.20
N MET A 33 -1.74 -0.41 -0.52
CA MET A 33 -1.02 -1.65 -0.32
C MET A 33 -0.36 -1.73 1.06
N LEU A 34 0.15 -0.61 1.56
CA LEU A 34 0.70 -0.56 2.92
C LEU A 34 -0.38 -0.86 3.97
N LEU A 35 -1.54 -0.23 3.85
CA LEU A 35 -2.64 -0.48 4.77
C LEU A 35 -3.08 -1.95 4.72
N CYS A 36 -3.17 -2.51 3.54
CA CYS A 36 -3.53 -3.92 3.36
C CYS A 36 -2.50 -4.85 4.01
N THR A 37 -1.23 -4.54 3.85
CA THR A 37 -0.13 -5.31 4.44
C THR A 37 -0.21 -5.29 5.97
N LEU A 38 -0.48 -4.12 6.56
CA LEU A 38 -0.61 -3.99 8.01
C LEU A 38 -1.90 -4.61 8.55
N LEU A 39 -2.93 -4.75 7.73
CA LEU A 39 -4.12 -5.47 8.13
C LEU A 39 -3.83 -6.95 8.31
N ASN A 40 -3.02 -7.52 7.41
CA ASN A 40 -2.65 -8.93 7.45
C ASN A 40 -1.53 -9.23 8.46
N THR A 41 -0.61 -8.29 8.66
CA THR A 41 0.50 -8.41 9.62
C THR A 41 0.52 -7.16 10.49
N PRO A 42 -0.07 -7.21 11.70
CA PRO A 42 -0.40 -6.02 12.50
C PRO A 42 0.76 -5.11 12.89
N LYS A 43 1.99 -5.62 12.93
CA LYS A 43 3.16 -4.82 13.31
C LYS A 43 4.31 -5.11 12.37
N LEU A 44 4.84 -4.08 11.73
CA LEU A 44 5.98 -4.21 10.83
C LEU A 44 6.95 -3.06 11.03
N THR A 45 8.24 -3.34 10.88
CA THR A 45 9.27 -2.30 10.80
C THR A 45 9.27 -1.70 9.41
N SER A 46 9.95 -0.55 9.23
CA SER A 46 10.06 0.07 7.91
C SER A 46 10.76 -0.85 6.91
N SER A 47 11.78 -1.60 7.35
CA SER A 47 12.48 -2.55 6.48
C SER A 47 11.56 -3.68 6.03
N GLU A 48 10.74 -4.21 6.93
CA GLU A 48 9.77 -5.25 6.59
C GLU A 48 8.71 -4.73 5.63
N ILE A 49 8.27 -3.49 5.79
CA ILE A 49 7.33 -2.85 4.88
C ILE A 49 7.96 -2.68 3.49
N ALA A 50 9.20 -2.21 3.44
CA ALA A 50 9.93 -2.04 2.17
C ALA A 50 10.02 -3.37 1.42
N GLU A 51 10.35 -4.43 2.12
CA GLU A 51 10.43 -5.77 1.52
C GLU A 51 9.06 -6.24 1.02
N ALA A 52 8.02 -6.06 1.83
CA ALA A 52 6.67 -6.48 1.46
C ALA A 52 6.14 -5.75 0.23
N LEU A 53 6.43 -4.45 0.11
CA LEU A 53 5.96 -3.63 -1.00
C LEU A 53 6.90 -3.64 -2.21
N GLY A 54 8.13 -4.16 -2.04
CA GLY A 54 9.12 -4.14 -3.11
C GLY A 54 9.62 -2.74 -3.41
N LEU A 55 9.72 -1.88 -2.40
CA LEU A 55 10.16 -0.50 -2.55
C LEU A 55 11.54 -0.27 -1.93
N SER A 56 12.24 0.77 -2.40
CA SER A 56 13.46 1.22 -1.77
C SER A 56 13.17 1.77 -0.36
N ALA A 57 14.19 1.87 0.48
CA ALA A 57 14.04 2.47 1.82
C ALA A 57 13.54 3.92 1.72
N SER A 58 14.05 4.67 0.76
CA SER A 58 13.66 6.06 0.55
C SER A 58 12.19 6.19 0.16
N ASN A 59 11.73 5.40 -0.81
CA ASN A 59 10.32 5.42 -1.24
C ASN A 59 9.41 4.92 -0.14
N THR A 60 9.82 3.90 0.60
CA THR A 60 9.06 3.38 1.73
C THR A 60 8.84 4.46 2.79
N SER A 61 9.90 5.20 3.13
CA SER A 61 9.80 6.30 4.11
C SER A 61 8.79 7.37 3.68
N LYS A 62 8.76 7.68 2.39
CA LYS A 62 7.79 8.65 1.84
C LYS A 62 6.36 8.15 1.99
N VAL A 63 6.12 6.88 1.66
CA VAL A 63 4.78 6.28 1.78
C VAL A 63 4.34 6.24 3.24
N ILE A 64 5.23 5.81 4.14
CA ILE A 64 4.94 5.76 5.58
C ILE A 64 4.57 7.14 6.09
N ARG A 65 5.36 8.16 5.75
CA ARG A 65 5.10 9.53 6.20
C ARG A 65 3.74 10.03 5.71
N SER A 66 3.42 9.78 4.45
CA SER A 66 2.15 10.19 3.87
C SER A 66 0.97 9.57 4.60
N VAL A 67 1.05 8.28 4.90
CA VAL A 67 -0.03 7.56 5.59
C VAL A 67 -0.13 7.97 7.06
N GLU A 68 1.02 8.25 7.70
CA GLU A 68 1.03 8.80 9.06
C GLU A 68 0.37 10.18 9.11
N ASP A 69 0.67 11.03 8.12
CA ASP A 69 0.08 12.37 8.05
C ASP A 69 -1.44 12.30 7.89
N LYS A 70 -1.94 11.26 7.26
CA LYS A 70 -3.38 11.00 7.14
C LYS A 70 -3.96 10.34 8.38
N LYS A 71 -3.13 10.03 9.37
CA LYS A 71 -3.52 9.41 10.65
C LYS A 71 -4.09 8.01 10.49
N LEU A 72 -3.64 7.29 9.49
CA LEU A 72 -4.08 5.93 9.21
C LEU A 72 -3.17 4.88 9.82
N ILE A 73 -1.94 5.23 10.15
CA ILE A 73 -0.99 4.37 10.86
C ILE A 73 -0.36 5.13 12.02
N THR A 74 0.17 4.39 12.97
CA THR A 74 0.87 4.97 14.12
C THR A 74 2.17 4.21 14.36
N ARG A 75 3.09 4.86 15.06
CA ARG A 75 4.37 4.28 15.44
C ARG A 75 4.30 3.64 16.81
N LEU A 76 4.90 2.46 16.92
CA LEU A 76 5.04 1.75 18.19
C LEU A 76 6.51 1.56 18.48
N VAL A 77 6.96 2.04 19.63
CA VAL A 77 8.34 1.89 20.07
C VAL A 77 8.50 0.54 20.75
N GLY A 78 9.56 -0.22 20.38
CA GLY A 78 9.82 -1.50 21.00
C GLY A 78 10.13 -1.36 22.48
N LYS A 79 9.58 -2.26 23.30
CA LYS A 79 9.79 -2.24 24.76
C LYS A 79 11.22 -2.60 25.15
N LYS A 80 11.86 -3.50 24.38
CA LYS A 80 13.22 -4.00 24.67
C LYS A 80 14.31 -3.23 23.96
N ASP A 81 14.00 -2.70 22.76
CA ASP A 81 14.94 -1.92 21.98
C ASP A 81 14.23 -0.67 21.48
N LYS A 82 14.58 0.47 22.07
CA LYS A 82 13.98 1.76 21.70
C LYS A 82 14.31 2.19 20.28
N ARG A 83 15.29 1.53 19.64
CA ARG A 83 15.65 1.81 18.25
C ARG A 83 14.75 1.05 17.27
N GLN A 84 14.09 0.00 17.74
CA GLN A 84 13.13 -0.74 16.93
C GLN A 84 11.80 -0.02 16.91
N MET A 85 11.46 0.52 15.76
CA MET A 85 10.18 1.17 15.54
C MET A 85 9.30 0.31 14.66
N HIS A 86 8.09 0.03 15.15
CA HIS A 86 7.09 -0.70 14.39
C HIS A 86 5.96 0.24 14.01
N PHE A 87 5.26 -0.13 12.96
CA PHE A 87 4.09 0.60 12.49
C PHE A 87 2.87 -0.31 12.58
N ALA A 88 1.73 0.28 12.90
CA ALA A 88 0.47 -0.44 13.01
C ALA A 88 -0.67 0.46 12.53
N LEU A 89 -1.78 -0.16 12.13
CA LEU A 89 -2.97 0.58 11.73
C LEU A 89 -3.59 1.29 12.93
N THR A 90 -4.05 2.52 12.72
CA THR A 90 -4.97 3.17 13.65
C THR A 90 -6.37 2.58 13.43
N PRO A 91 -7.34 2.84 14.35
CA PRO A 91 -8.72 2.44 14.09
C PRO A 91 -9.27 3.02 12.78
N GLU A 92 -8.90 4.27 12.44
CA GLU A 92 -9.29 4.88 11.17
C GLU A 92 -8.66 4.15 9.99
N GLY A 93 -7.37 3.78 10.10
CA GLY A 93 -6.68 3.04 9.06
C GLY A 93 -7.33 1.69 8.81
N LYS A 94 -7.66 0.98 9.88
CA LYS A 94 -8.33 -0.32 9.78
C LYS A 94 -9.70 -0.17 9.11
N SER A 95 -10.46 0.83 9.51
CA SER A 95 -11.77 1.11 8.93
C SER A 95 -11.64 1.43 7.43
N ARG A 96 -10.69 2.28 7.08
CA ARG A 96 -10.47 2.70 5.70
C ARG A 96 -10.13 1.53 4.79
N ILE A 97 -9.17 0.69 5.20
CA ILE A 97 -8.77 -0.44 4.37
C ILE A 97 -9.86 -1.51 4.30
N THR A 98 -10.64 -1.68 5.35
CA THR A 98 -11.76 -2.61 5.35
C THR A 98 -12.81 -2.18 4.32
N VAL A 99 -13.13 -0.89 4.26
CA VAL A 99 -14.05 -0.35 3.26
C VAL A 99 -13.52 -0.61 1.85
N ILE A 100 -12.23 -0.36 1.62
CA ILE A 100 -11.60 -0.59 0.32
C ILE A 100 -11.68 -2.06 -0.09
N LYS A 101 -11.38 -2.97 0.83
CA LYS A 101 -11.44 -4.42 0.55
C LYS A 101 -12.85 -4.91 0.23
N ASN A 102 -13.85 -4.29 0.84
CA ASN A 102 -15.25 -4.66 0.62
C ASN A 102 -15.87 -3.94 -0.58
N SER A 103 -15.18 -2.97 -1.16
CA SER A 103 -15.63 -2.31 -2.37
C SER A 103 -15.26 -3.18 -3.58
N THR A 104 -15.94 -2.92 -4.71
CA THR A 104 -15.62 -3.60 -5.96
C THR A 104 -14.99 -2.58 -6.90
N PRO A 105 -13.67 -2.33 -6.77
CA PRO A 105 -13.01 -1.35 -7.62
C PRO A 105 -13.05 -1.82 -9.08
N GLU A 106 -13.18 -0.87 -9.98
CA GLU A 106 -13.12 -1.15 -11.40
C GLU A 106 -11.68 -1.48 -11.79
N ILE A 107 -11.43 -2.74 -12.11
CA ILE A 107 -10.11 -3.23 -12.48
C ILE A 107 -10.01 -3.33 -14.00
N PRO A 108 -8.96 -2.78 -14.62
CA PRO A 108 -8.76 -2.91 -16.07
C PRO A 108 -8.81 -4.37 -16.52
N ALA A 109 -9.42 -4.61 -17.67
CA ALA A 109 -9.64 -5.97 -18.17
C ALA A 109 -8.36 -6.81 -18.20
N LEU A 110 -7.25 -6.20 -18.60
CA LEU A 110 -5.96 -6.90 -18.67
C LEU A 110 -5.50 -7.42 -17.31
N LEU A 111 -5.79 -6.68 -16.23
CA LEU A 111 -5.42 -7.08 -14.88
C LEU A 111 -6.39 -8.08 -14.27
N GLN A 112 -7.62 -8.14 -14.74
CA GLN A 112 -8.62 -9.07 -14.23
C GLN A 112 -8.21 -10.54 -14.40
N GLU A 113 -7.40 -10.84 -15.39
CA GLU A 113 -6.89 -12.18 -15.63
C GLU A 113 -5.79 -12.58 -14.63
N ILE A 114 -5.18 -11.61 -13.97
CA ILE A 114 -4.01 -11.80 -13.11
C ILE A 114 -4.39 -11.71 -11.63
N VAL A 115 -5.31 -10.83 -11.29
CA VAL A 115 -5.66 -10.54 -9.89
C VAL A 115 -6.96 -11.18 -9.45
#